data_e8a85fb5d5d6bdac4875ce9d2afc6fb9
#
_entry.id   e8a85fb5d5d6bdac4875ce9d2afc6fb9
#
_cell.length_a   1.000
_cell.length_b   1.000
_cell.length_c   1.000
_cell.angle_alpha   90.00
_cell.angle_beta   90.00
_cell.angle_gamma   90.00
#
_symmetry.space_group_name_H-M   'P 1'
#
loop_
_entity.id
_entity.type
_entity.pdbx_description
1 polymer ?
#
loop_
_entity_poly.entity_id
_entity_poly.type
_entity_poly.pdbx_seq_one_letter_code
_entity_poly.pdbx_strand_id
1 'polypeptide(L)'
;MTIGSRLKNSLWKWRGIVIATPTISILVIGLRLIGALESLELAMLDQFFRWRSPEPTDRRIVIIGIDEADIRQYQWPIDDALLANLLDKVRQQKPRAIGLDLVRDKTDNVGYPQLEKLFKTTPNLIGAYKTSDLVTSNFSVSDIKPPPALAQLDQIGAINLVHDGDGRLRRGLLSLSLPDGKVGLSFGLQLALLYLDGEKKVPFEQSLNPPKLGANDGGYNRIDVGGHQFIINYRRSHQGFQTVRMADVLEGKIAPDLFRDRIVMIGVTAVSIRDWFFTPLDGGLGSTRILTAGIEVHAQIVSHILSGTLDGRAAIQT
;
A
#
# COMPACT_ATOMS: atom_id res chain seq x y z
N MET A 1 42.37 -47.46 25.15
CA MET A 1 41.03 -46.79 25.18
C MET A 1 40.57 -46.64 23.76
N THR A 2 39.58 -47.38 23.36
CA THR A 2 39.06 -47.40 21.99
C THR A 2 38.26 -46.11 21.68
N ILE A 3 38.33 -45.64 20.45
CA ILE A 3 37.62 -44.42 19.96
C ILE A 3 36.13 -44.47 20.37
N GLY A 4 35.51 -45.65 20.38
CA GLY A 4 34.12 -45.85 20.76
C GLY A 4 33.81 -45.55 22.24
N SER A 5 34.73 -45.74 23.17
CA SER A 5 34.53 -45.42 24.59
C SER A 5 34.61 -43.91 24.86
N ARG A 6 35.45 -43.18 24.10
CA ARG A 6 35.54 -41.71 24.19
C ARG A 6 34.28 -41.05 23.63
N LEU A 7 33.76 -41.55 22.48
CA LEU A 7 32.51 -41.07 21.89
C LEU A 7 31.32 -41.31 22.84
N LYS A 8 31.21 -42.49 23.42
CA LYS A 8 30.13 -42.85 24.34
C LYS A 8 30.14 -41.99 25.61
N ASN A 9 31.31 -41.71 26.18
CA ASN A 9 31.45 -40.84 27.34
C ASN A 9 31.21 -39.35 27.01
N SER A 10 31.56 -38.91 25.82
CA SER A 10 31.24 -37.55 25.32
C SER A 10 29.73 -37.40 25.10
N LEU A 11 29.09 -38.33 24.41
CA LEU A 11 27.64 -38.33 24.20
C LEU A 11 26.86 -38.40 25.54
N TRP A 12 27.36 -39.11 26.53
CA TRP A 12 26.73 -39.17 27.85
C TRP A 12 26.85 -37.87 28.63
N LYS A 13 27.95 -37.12 28.50
CA LYS A 13 28.11 -35.76 29.06
C LYS A 13 27.18 -34.76 28.41
N TRP A 14 26.95 -34.87 27.09
CA TRP A 14 26.14 -33.96 26.30
C TRP A 14 24.70 -34.46 26.09
N ARG A 15 24.30 -35.58 26.74
CA ARG A 15 22.96 -36.19 26.54
C ARG A 15 21.79 -35.24 26.72
N GLY A 16 21.90 -34.27 27.64
CA GLY A 16 20.88 -33.26 27.85
C GLY A 16 20.69 -32.39 26.62
N ILE A 17 21.77 -31.90 26.01
CA ILE A 17 21.75 -31.06 24.81
C ILE A 17 21.30 -31.88 23.60
N VAL A 18 21.81 -33.10 23.43
CA VAL A 18 21.47 -33.99 22.30
C VAL A 18 19.96 -34.36 22.29
N ILE A 19 19.32 -34.42 23.44
CA ILE A 19 17.88 -34.69 23.54
C ILE A 19 17.10 -33.40 23.52
N ALA A 20 17.49 -32.39 24.28
CA ALA A 20 16.73 -31.15 24.40
C ALA A 20 16.68 -30.37 23.07
N THR A 21 17.80 -30.29 22.32
CA THR A 21 17.83 -29.53 21.06
C THR A 21 16.83 -30.05 20.04
N PRO A 22 16.81 -31.34 19.64
CA PRO A 22 15.82 -31.82 18.68
C PRO A 22 14.39 -31.75 19.22
N THR A 23 14.17 -31.98 20.53
CA THR A 23 12.85 -31.88 21.13
C THR A 23 12.29 -30.43 21.04
N ILE A 24 13.11 -29.44 21.40
CA ILE A 24 12.72 -28.02 21.30
C ILE A 24 12.52 -27.65 19.83
N SER A 25 13.41 -28.07 18.93
CA SER A 25 13.28 -27.80 17.50
C SER A 25 11.97 -28.37 16.92
N ILE A 26 11.66 -29.64 17.23
CA ILE A 26 10.41 -30.28 16.81
C ILE A 26 9.19 -29.54 17.37
N LEU A 27 9.24 -29.13 18.63
CA LEU A 27 8.17 -28.38 19.27
C LEU A 27 7.96 -27.03 18.58
N VAL A 28 9.03 -26.24 18.34
CA VAL A 28 8.96 -24.95 17.68
C VAL A 28 8.45 -25.08 16.25
N ILE A 29 8.97 -26.05 15.50
CA ILE A 29 8.49 -26.33 14.13
C ILE A 29 7.02 -26.75 14.16
N GLY A 30 6.61 -27.60 15.10
CA GLY A 30 5.22 -28.01 15.27
C GLY A 30 4.30 -26.81 15.57
N LEU A 31 4.68 -25.94 16.49
CA LEU A 31 3.94 -24.72 16.82
C LEU A 31 3.83 -23.77 15.62
N ARG A 32 4.90 -23.67 14.81
CA ARG A 32 4.87 -22.86 13.58
C ARG A 32 3.91 -23.44 12.55
N LEU A 33 3.96 -24.76 12.30
CA LEU A 33 3.10 -25.42 11.31
C LEU A 33 1.61 -25.33 11.62
N ILE A 34 1.23 -25.22 12.89
CA ILE A 34 -0.16 -24.99 13.31
C ILE A 34 -0.53 -23.49 13.42
N GLY A 35 0.40 -22.58 13.12
CA GLY A 35 0.16 -21.14 13.17
C GLY A 35 0.22 -20.52 14.57
N ALA A 36 0.57 -21.27 15.61
CA ALA A 36 0.60 -20.74 16.97
C ALA A 36 1.66 -19.64 17.19
N LEU A 37 2.66 -19.54 16.32
CA LEU A 37 3.72 -18.53 16.37
C LEU A 37 3.45 -17.34 15.43
N GLU A 38 2.44 -17.37 14.58
CA GLU A 38 2.17 -16.35 13.56
C GLU A 38 2.13 -14.93 14.15
N SER A 39 1.38 -14.73 15.22
CA SER A 39 1.28 -13.39 15.86
C SER A 39 2.62 -12.87 16.37
N LEU A 40 3.50 -13.76 16.88
CA LEU A 40 4.84 -13.39 17.36
C LEU A 40 5.79 -13.08 16.19
N GLU A 41 5.75 -13.90 15.14
CA GLU A 41 6.58 -13.72 13.95
C GLU A 41 6.21 -12.41 13.23
N LEU A 42 4.91 -12.12 13.07
CA LEU A 42 4.43 -10.86 12.48
C LEU A 42 4.74 -9.65 13.36
N ALA A 43 4.61 -9.77 14.69
CA ALA A 43 5.01 -8.70 15.60
C ALA A 43 6.52 -8.41 15.54
N MET A 44 7.35 -9.45 15.34
CA MET A 44 8.79 -9.27 15.15
C MET A 44 9.10 -8.61 13.81
N LEU A 45 8.40 -8.97 12.73
CA LEU A 45 8.50 -8.29 11.44
C LEU A 45 8.19 -6.79 11.59
N ASP A 46 7.10 -6.43 12.27
CA ASP A 46 6.77 -5.03 12.55
C ASP A 46 7.90 -4.33 13.33
N GLN A 47 8.48 -5.04 14.29
CA GLN A 47 9.58 -4.48 15.08
C GLN A 47 10.83 -4.23 14.23
N PHE A 48 11.14 -5.09 13.28
CA PHE A 48 12.23 -4.86 12.31
C PHE A 48 11.97 -3.62 11.46
N PHE A 49 10.74 -3.38 10.99
CA PHE A 49 10.40 -2.13 10.30
C PHE A 49 10.66 -0.91 11.19
N ARG A 50 10.31 -0.96 12.46
CA ARG A 50 10.50 0.15 13.41
C ARG A 50 11.96 0.38 13.81
N TRP A 51 12.80 -0.66 13.79
CA TRP A 51 14.24 -0.54 14.08
C TRP A 51 15.07 -0.03 12.90
N ARG A 52 14.53 -0.07 11.69
CA ARG A 52 15.23 0.45 10.53
C ARG A 52 15.51 1.94 10.70
N SER A 53 16.66 2.39 10.20
CA SER A 53 16.97 3.82 10.14
C SER A 53 15.94 4.56 9.28
N PRO A 54 15.56 5.80 9.64
CA PRO A 54 14.70 6.61 8.81
C PRO A 54 15.29 6.79 7.41
N GLU A 55 14.41 6.71 6.42
CA GLU A 55 14.75 6.90 5.02
C GLU A 55 14.32 8.31 4.55
N PRO A 56 14.98 8.87 3.53
CA PRO A 56 14.51 10.11 2.93
C PRO A 56 13.09 9.97 2.39
N THR A 57 12.32 11.05 2.47
CA THR A 57 11.00 11.15 1.83
C THR A 57 11.11 10.86 0.33
N ASP A 58 10.21 10.06 -0.20
CA ASP A 58 10.15 9.79 -1.64
C ASP A 58 9.62 11.03 -2.38
N ARG A 59 10.54 11.76 -3.01
CA ARG A 59 10.23 13.01 -3.70
C ARG A 59 9.44 12.83 -4.99
N ARG A 60 9.27 11.60 -5.46
CA ARG A 60 8.48 11.28 -6.66
C ARG A 60 6.98 11.38 -6.40
N ILE A 61 6.57 11.36 -5.13
CA ILE A 61 5.16 11.31 -4.72
C ILE A 61 4.83 12.55 -3.89
N VAL A 62 3.70 13.20 -4.25
CA VAL A 62 3.10 14.27 -3.47
C VAL A 62 1.64 13.92 -3.18
N ILE A 63 1.23 14.07 -1.95
CA ILE A 63 -0.16 13.84 -1.52
C ILE A 63 -0.86 15.20 -1.40
N ILE A 64 -2.03 15.32 -2.00
CA ILE A 64 -2.99 16.39 -1.71
C ILE A 64 -4.00 15.79 -0.73
N GLY A 65 -3.84 16.14 0.54
CA GLY A 65 -4.71 15.67 1.62
C GLY A 65 -5.94 16.56 1.77
N ILE A 66 -7.11 15.94 1.86
CA ILE A 66 -8.35 16.61 2.27
C ILE A 66 -8.45 16.42 3.78
N ASP A 67 -8.09 17.45 4.52
CA ASP A 67 -8.02 17.42 5.99
C ASP A 67 -9.33 17.88 6.66
N GLU A 68 -9.34 17.91 7.99
CA GLU A 68 -10.51 18.36 8.77
C GLU A 68 -10.87 19.82 8.52
N ALA A 69 -9.91 20.67 8.19
CA ALA A 69 -10.19 22.08 7.89
C ALA A 69 -10.82 22.22 6.51
N ASP A 70 -10.34 21.43 5.53
CA ASP A 70 -10.94 21.38 4.20
C ASP A 70 -12.39 20.88 4.26
N ILE A 71 -12.67 19.84 5.06
CA ILE A 71 -14.04 19.32 5.26
C ILE A 71 -14.95 20.37 5.89
N ARG A 72 -14.47 21.13 6.87
CA ARG A 72 -15.25 22.22 7.48
C ARG A 72 -15.50 23.36 6.51
N GLN A 73 -14.53 23.69 5.65
CA GLN A 73 -14.61 24.83 4.74
C GLN A 73 -15.46 24.51 3.50
N TYR A 74 -15.30 23.33 2.92
CA TYR A 74 -15.90 22.97 1.63
C TYR A 74 -17.01 21.92 1.74
N GLN A 75 -17.29 21.44 2.94
CA GLN A 75 -18.21 20.34 3.24
C GLN A 75 -17.74 18.98 2.68
N TRP A 76 -18.37 17.91 3.15
CA TRP A 76 -18.08 16.56 2.68
C TRP A 76 -19.39 15.84 2.32
N PRO A 77 -19.43 15.12 1.21
CA PRO A 77 -18.36 15.00 0.19
C PRO A 77 -18.17 16.30 -0.60
N ILE A 78 -16.92 16.61 -0.98
CA ILE A 78 -16.62 17.79 -1.81
C ILE A 78 -17.37 17.69 -3.14
N ASP A 79 -17.86 18.82 -3.67
CA ASP A 79 -18.61 18.82 -4.92
C ASP A 79 -17.72 18.61 -6.16
N ASP A 80 -18.34 18.21 -7.27
CA ASP A 80 -17.61 17.90 -8.50
C ASP A 80 -17.04 19.13 -9.19
N ALA A 81 -17.62 20.32 -8.99
CA ALA A 81 -17.07 21.56 -9.52
C ALA A 81 -15.78 21.95 -8.80
N LEU A 82 -15.74 21.80 -7.48
CA LEU A 82 -14.54 22.04 -6.68
C LEU A 82 -13.43 21.03 -7.04
N LEU A 83 -13.78 19.76 -7.19
CA LEU A 83 -12.85 18.73 -7.61
C LEU A 83 -12.31 18.99 -9.03
N ALA A 84 -13.17 19.46 -9.95
CA ALA A 84 -12.74 19.85 -11.28
C ALA A 84 -11.74 21.01 -11.24
N ASN A 85 -11.97 22.03 -10.42
CA ASN A 85 -11.03 23.14 -10.24
C ASN A 85 -9.69 22.64 -9.65
N LEU A 86 -9.72 21.77 -8.66
CA LEU A 86 -8.53 21.16 -8.07
C LEU A 86 -7.71 20.39 -9.13
N LEU A 87 -8.36 19.51 -9.89
CA LEU A 87 -7.72 18.72 -10.94
C LEU A 87 -7.14 19.60 -12.06
N ASP A 88 -7.83 20.68 -12.42
CA ASP A 88 -7.30 21.62 -13.44
C ASP A 88 -6.02 22.30 -12.95
N LYS A 89 -5.96 22.75 -11.70
CA LYS A 89 -4.75 23.32 -11.10
C LYS A 89 -3.60 22.31 -11.00
N VAL A 90 -3.90 21.06 -10.65
CA VAL A 90 -2.91 20.00 -10.59
C VAL A 90 -2.32 19.72 -11.96
N ARG A 91 -3.16 19.52 -12.98
CA ARG A 91 -2.72 19.19 -14.34
C ARG A 91 -1.92 20.31 -15.01
N GLN A 92 -2.19 21.59 -14.68
CA GLN A 92 -1.41 22.72 -15.18
C GLN A 92 0.08 22.65 -14.81
N GLN A 93 0.42 22.01 -13.69
CA GLN A 93 1.80 21.78 -13.28
C GLN A 93 2.45 20.56 -13.94
N LYS A 94 1.75 19.84 -14.83
CA LYS A 94 2.25 18.72 -15.62
C LYS A 94 2.83 17.57 -14.77
N PRO A 95 2.04 16.98 -13.86
CA PRO A 95 2.45 15.76 -13.16
C PRO A 95 2.58 14.58 -14.14
N ARG A 96 3.37 13.57 -13.80
CA ARG A 96 3.46 12.33 -14.59
C ARG A 96 2.25 11.45 -14.44
N ALA A 97 1.71 11.39 -13.23
CA ALA A 97 0.48 10.66 -12.93
C ALA A 97 -0.34 11.40 -11.87
N ILE A 98 -1.67 11.27 -11.96
CA ILE A 98 -2.61 11.78 -10.98
C ILE A 98 -3.44 10.60 -10.48
N GLY A 99 -3.46 10.36 -9.18
CA GLY A 99 -4.31 9.38 -8.54
C GLY A 99 -5.45 10.06 -7.80
N LEU A 100 -6.68 9.66 -8.09
CA LEU A 100 -7.87 10.16 -7.41
C LEU A 100 -8.47 9.05 -6.55
N ASP A 101 -8.14 9.09 -5.24
CA ASP A 101 -8.66 8.18 -4.23
C ASP A 101 -9.90 8.77 -3.56
N LEU A 102 -10.91 9.02 -4.38
CA LEU A 102 -12.22 9.55 -3.96
C LEU A 102 -13.33 8.82 -4.72
N VAL A 103 -14.40 8.48 -4.01
CA VAL A 103 -15.58 7.86 -4.60
C VAL A 103 -16.28 8.86 -5.52
N ARG A 104 -16.45 8.51 -6.81
CA ARG A 104 -17.11 9.33 -7.84
C ARG A 104 -17.88 8.45 -8.83
N ASP A 105 -18.81 7.67 -8.29
CA ASP A 105 -19.64 6.72 -9.03
C ASP A 105 -20.92 7.34 -9.61
N LYS A 106 -21.29 8.55 -9.19
CA LYS A 106 -22.49 9.28 -9.62
C LYS A 106 -22.19 10.32 -10.68
N THR A 107 -23.16 10.53 -11.56
CA THR A 107 -23.05 11.46 -12.71
C THR A 107 -24.07 12.60 -12.64
N ASP A 108 -24.89 12.64 -11.63
CA ASP A 108 -25.99 13.61 -11.44
C ASP A 108 -25.61 14.77 -10.49
N ASN A 109 -24.39 14.81 -10.01
CA ASN A 109 -23.90 15.85 -9.13
C ASN A 109 -23.73 17.18 -9.87
N VAL A 110 -23.93 18.28 -9.15
CA VAL A 110 -23.60 19.63 -9.63
C VAL A 110 -22.10 19.72 -9.95
N GLY A 111 -21.78 20.20 -11.16
CA GLY A 111 -20.38 20.29 -11.63
C GLY A 111 -19.82 19.04 -12.32
N TYR A 112 -20.59 17.93 -12.35
CA TYR A 112 -20.13 16.71 -13.03
C TYR A 112 -19.73 16.90 -14.51
N PRO A 113 -20.43 17.69 -15.34
CA PRO A 113 -20.02 17.91 -16.73
C PRO A 113 -18.61 18.49 -16.88
N GLN A 114 -18.21 19.38 -15.99
CA GLN A 114 -16.83 19.93 -15.95
C GLN A 114 -15.81 18.86 -15.53
N LEU A 115 -16.15 18.09 -14.51
CA LEU A 115 -15.32 16.99 -14.01
C LEU A 115 -15.16 15.89 -15.07
N GLU A 116 -16.24 15.50 -15.72
CA GLU A 116 -16.23 14.51 -16.80
C GLU A 116 -15.34 14.95 -17.99
N LYS A 117 -15.42 16.23 -18.37
CA LYS A 117 -14.54 16.79 -19.41
C LYS A 117 -13.06 16.63 -19.00
N LEU A 118 -12.72 16.90 -17.74
CA LEU A 118 -11.35 16.73 -17.25
C LEU A 118 -10.94 15.25 -17.22
N PHE A 119 -11.80 14.35 -16.80
CA PHE A 119 -11.56 12.94 -16.86
C PHE A 119 -11.21 12.46 -18.28
N LYS A 120 -12.00 12.89 -19.28
CA LYS A 120 -11.79 12.53 -20.68
C LYS A 120 -10.55 13.18 -21.32
N THR A 121 -10.04 14.27 -20.77
CA THR A 121 -8.90 15.04 -21.34
C THR A 121 -7.61 14.93 -20.54
N THR A 122 -7.56 14.05 -19.53
CA THR A 122 -6.38 13.86 -18.67
C THR A 122 -5.95 12.39 -18.72
N PRO A 123 -5.12 11.99 -19.70
CA PRO A 123 -4.80 10.59 -19.96
C PRO A 123 -3.94 9.96 -18.86
N ASN A 124 -3.31 10.73 -18.00
CA ASN A 124 -2.51 10.29 -16.87
C ASN A 124 -3.23 10.34 -15.53
N LEU A 125 -4.56 10.35 -15.53
CA LEU A 125 -5.42 10.32 -14.34
C LEU A 125 -5.96 8.91 -14.12
N ILE A 126 -5.82 8.39 -12.90
CA ILE A 126 -6.38 7.11 -12.46
C ILE A 126 -7.42 7.35 -11.39
N GLY A 127 -8.64 6.87 -11.60
CA GLY A 127 -9.73 6.89 -10.62
C GLY A 127 -9.78 5.61 -9.79
N ALA A 128 -10.17 5.73 -8.52
CA ALA A 128 -10.29 4.60 -7.61
C ALA A 128 -11.59 3.83 -7.81
N TYR A 129 -11.50 2.50 -7.65
CA TYR A 129 -12.66 1.62 -7.43
C TYR A 129 -12.32 0.56 -6.38
N LYS A 130 -13.35 -0.07 -5.81
CA LYS A 130 -13.19 -1.16 -4.84
C LYS A 130 -14.15 -2.29 -5.17
N THR A 131 -13.70 -3.53 -5.05
CA THR A 131 -14.55 -4.72 -5.25
C THR A 131 -14.63 -5.55 -3.97
N SER A 132 -15.81 -6.13 -3.72
CA SER A 132 -16.07 -7.03 -2.59
C SER A 132 -15.52 -8.44 -2.79
N ASP A 133 -15.15 -8.82 -4.01
CA ASP A 133 -14.80 -10.21 -4.37
C ASP A 133 -13.41 -10.67 -3.92
N LEU A 134 -12.64 -9.82 -3.27
CA LEU A 134 -11.48 -10.29 -2.52
C LEU A 134 -11.97 -11.00 -1.25
N VAL A 135 -11.90 -12.30 -1.24
CA VAL A 135 -12.25 -13.20 -0.12
C VAL A 135 -11.39 -12.93 1.13
N THR A 136 -10.45 -11.99 1.05
CA THR A 136 -9.40 -11.73 2.03
C THR A 136 -9.84 -11.05 3.32
N SER A 137 -11.10 -10.71 3.51
CA SER A 137 -11.53 -10.08 4.76
C SER A 137 -12.81 -10.68 5.30
N ASN A 138 -12.80 -11.05 6.58
CA ASN A 138 -13.99 -11.32 7.37
C ASN A 138 -14.90 -10.07 7.52
N PHE A 139 -14.62 -9.00 6.79
CA PHE A 139 -15.37 -7.76 6.78
C PHE A 139 -16.09 -7.65 5.44
N SER A 140 -17.41 -7.49 5.51
CA SER A 140 -18.23 -7.15 4.34
C SER A 140 -17.75 -5.83 3.76
N VAL A 141 -17.10 -5.88 2.61
CA VAL A 141 -16.64 -4.70 1.87
C VAL A 141 -17.71 -4.37 0.83
N SER A 142 -18.23 -3.15 0.86
CA SER A 142 -19.15 -2.69 -0.20
C SER A 142 -18.35 -2.38 -1.47
N ASP A 143 -18.92 -2.78 -2.61
CA ASP A 143 -18.41 -2.37 -3.92
C ASP A 143 -18.47 -0.85 -4.07
N ILE A 144 -17.38 -0.27 -4.56
CA ILE A 144 -17.31 1.11 -4.99
C ILE A 144 -17.06 1.10 -6.49
N LYS A 145 -18.06 1.56 -7.26
CA LYS A 145 -17.93 1.65 -8.71
C LYS A 145 -16.93 2.74 -9.09
N PRO A 146 -16.15 2.53 -10.15
CA PRO A 146 -15.26 3.56 -10.66
C PRO A 146 -16.03 4.73 -11.26
N PRO A 147 -15.41 5.92 -11.40
CA PRO A 147 -15.97 7.02 -12.18
C PRO A 147 -16.27 6.55 -13.62
N PRO A 148 -17.51 6.68 -14.10
CA PRO A 148 -17.91 6.06 -15.38
C PRO A 148 -17.08 6.51 -16.57
N ALA A 149 -16.70 7.79 -16.62
CA ALA A 149 -15.86 8.33 -17.70
C ALA A 149 -14.44 7.76 -17.69
N LEU A 150 -13.85 7.50 -16.51
CA LEU A 150 -12.52 6.91 -16.39
C LEU A 150 -12.56 5.40 -16.66
N ALA A 151 -13.65 4.73 -16.25
CA ALA A 151 -13.84 3.31 -16.56
C ALA A 151 -13.92 3.05 -18.07
N GLN A 152 -14.56 3.91 -18.85
CA GLN A 152 -14.62 3.83 -20.30
C GLN A 152 -13.25 3.97 -20.99
N LEU A 153 -12.30 4.63 -20.32
CA LEU A 153 -10.93 4.87 -20.78
C LEU A 153 -9.91 3.89 -20.21
N ASP A 154 -10.35 2.92 -19.40
CA ASP A 154 -9.49 1.99 -18.64
C ASP A 154 -8.51 2.71 -17.67
N GLN A 155 -8.87 3.92 -17.26
CA GLN A 155 -8.10 4.76 -16.34
C GLN A 155 -8.57 4.57 -14.89
N ILE A 156 -8.60 3.32 -14.44
CA ILE A 156 -9.09 2.92 -13.12
C ILE A 156 -8.10 2.00 -12.41
N GLY A 157 -8.09 2.07 -11.08
CA GLY A 157 -7.25 1.21 -10.24
C GLY A 157 -7.96 0.78 -8.96
N ALA A 158 -7.77 -0.47 -8.57
CA ALA A 158 -8.39 -1.03 -7.38
C ALA A 158 -7.69 -0.51 -6.10
N ILE A 159 -8.47 0.06 -5.18
CA ILE A 159 -8.00 0.53 -3.87
C ILE A 159 -8.19 -0.51 -2.76
N ASN A 160 -8.38 -1.77 -3.12
CA ASN A 160 -8.49 -2.84 -2.15
C ASN A 160 -7.19 -2.96 -1.34
N LEU A 161 -7.34 -3.02 -0.01
CA LEU A 161 -6.25 -3.23 0.95
C LEU A 161 -6.43 -4.57 1.66
N VAL A 162 -5.34 -5.29 1.84
CA VAL A 162 -5.35 -6.63 2.45
C VAL A 162 -4.95 -6.52 3.92
N HIS A 163 -5.91 -6.81 4.81
CA HIS A 163 -5.68 -6.84 6.25
C HIS A 163 -5.18 -8.22 6.68
N ASP A 164 -4.24 -8.25 7.59
CA ASP A 164 -3.87 -9.45 8.32
C ASP A 164 -4.88 -9.73 9.44
N GLY A 165 -4.82 -10.91 10.03
CA GLY A 165 -5.75 -11.32 11.10
C GLY A 165 -5.74 -10.41 12.33
N ASP A 166 -4.67 -9.65 12.56
CA ASP A 166 -4.54 -8.64 13.62
C ASP A 166 -5.01 -7.23 13.20
N GLY A 167 -5.55 -7.09 11.98
CA GLY A 167 -6.04 -5.83 11.42
C GLY A 167 -4.97 -4.91 10.85
N ARG A 168 -3.71 -5.33 10.79
CA ARG A 168 -2.62 -4.53 10.21
C ARG A 168 -2.52 -4.74 8.70
N LEU A 169 -2.08 -3.69 8.01
CA LEU A 169 -1.76 -3.72 6.58
C LEU A 169 -0.26 -3.96 6.38
N ARG A 170 0.12 -5.21 6.17
CA ARG A 170 1.50 -5.58 5.82
C ARG A 170 1.65 -5.93 4.35
N ARG A 171 0.52 -6.30 3.72
CA ARG A 171 0.47 -6.81 2.35
C ARG A 171 -0.11 -5.77 1.39
N GLY A 172 0.53 -5.64 0.24
CA GLY A 172 0.03 -4.88 -0.90
C GLY A 172 -0.48 -5.79 -2.01
N LEU A 173 -1.32 -5.24 -2.87
CA LEU A 173 -1.79 -5.87 -4.09
C LEU A 173 -1.16 -5.20 -5.30
N LEU A 174 -0.70 -6.00 -6.27
CA LEU A 174 -0.43 -5.53 -7.63
C LEU A 174 -1.65 -5.73 -8.54
N SER A 175 -2.29 -6.88 -8.40
CA SER A 175 -3.47 -7.23 -9.19
C SER A 175 -4.42 -8.12 -8.40
N LEU A 176 -5.66 -8.16 -8.84
CA LEU A 176 -6.73 -8.99 -8.26
C LEU A 176 -7.57 -9.60 -9.39
N SER A 177 -8.21 -10.71 -9.12
CA SER A 177 -9.17 -11.32 -10.04
C SER A 177 -10.52 -10.62 -9.88
N LEU A 178 -11.12 -10.23 -11.00
CA LEU A 178 -12.46 -9.63 -11.02
C LEU A 178 -13.52 -10.71 -11.25
N PRO A 179 -14.82 -10.45 -10.91
CA PRO A 179 -15.91 -11.41 -11.07
C PRO A 179 -16.10 -11.90 -12.50
N ASP A 180 -15.78 -11.06 -13.49
CA ASP A 180 -15.87 -11.37 -14.91
C ASP A 180 -14.66 -12.20 -15.43
N GLY A 181 -13.79 -12.64 -14.53
CA GLY A 181 -12.57 -13.41 -14.86
C GLY A 181 -11.39 -12.57 -15.35
N LYS A 182 -11.55 -11.26 -15.47
CA LYS A 182 -10.44 -10.36 -15.83
C LYS A 182 -9.51 -10.11 -14.64
N VAL A 183 -8.35 -9.58 -14.96
CA VAL A 183 -7.38 -9.13 -13.97
C VAL A 183 -7.50 -7.61 -13.80
N GLY A 184 -7.86 -7.18 -12.62
CA GLY A 184 -7.84 -5.77 -12.23
C GLY A 184 -6.46 -5.39 -11.69
N LEU A 185 -5.94 -4.25 -12.09
CA LEU A 185 -4.70 -3.71 -11.55
C LEU A 185 -4.99 -2.84 -10.33
N SER A 186 -4.07 -2.85 -9.34
CA SER A 186 -4.21 -1.98 -8.19
C SER A 186 -3.95 -0.52 -8.56
N PHE A 187 -4.56 0.38 -7.78
CA PHE A 187 -4.38 1.82 -7.91
C PHE A 187 -2.90 2.23 -7.83
N GLY A 188 -2.16 1.64 -6.88
CA GLY A 188 -0.73 1.89 -6.73
C GLY A 188 0.09 1.39 -7.93
N LEU A 189 -0.25 0.23 -8.51
CA LEU A 189 0.44 -0.26 -9.70
C LEU A 189 0.16 0.62 -10.92
N GLN A 190 -1.10 1.00 -11.17
CA GLN A 190 -1.46 1.87 -12.29
C GLN A 190 -0.67 3.20 -12.24
N LEU A 191 -0.58 3.84 -11.07
CA LEU A 191 0.20 5.07 -10.90
C LEU A 191 1.70 4.87 -11.12
N ALA A 192 2.24 3.76 -10.60
CA ALA A 192 3.65 3.43 -10.82
C ALA A 192 3.95 3.19 -12.30
N LEU A 193 3.06 2.53 -13.05
CA LEU A 193 3.19 2.30 -14.47
C LEU A 193 3.25 3.58 -15.29
N LEU A 194 2.32 4.50 -15.04
CA LEU A 194 2.31 5.83 -15.68
C LEU A 194 3.61 6.60 -15.41
N TYR A 195 4.14 6.48 -14.20
CA TYR A 195 5.42 7.12 -13.88
C TYR A 195 6.59 6.47 -14.63
N LEU A 196 6.65 5.13 -14.68
CA LEU A 196 7.74 4.37 -15.29
C LEU A 196 7.75 4.49 -16.81
N ASP A 197 6.59 4.60 -17.45
CA ASP A 197 6.49 4.82 -18.90
C ASP A 197 7.27 6.09 -19.31
N GLY A 198 7.24 7.14 -18.48
CA GLY A 198 8.02 8.35 -18.67
C GLY A 198 9.54 8.17 -18.53
N GLU A 199 10.00 7.14 -17.82
CA GLU A 199 11.43 6.88 -17.58
C GLU A 199 12.16 6.19 -18.75
N LYS A 200 11.44 5.52 -19.66
CA LYS A 200 11.95 4.82 -20.86
C LYS A 200 13.12 3.84 -20.60
N LYS A 201 13.41 3.51 -19.35
CA LYS A 201 14.65 2.82 -18.96
C LYS A 201 14.47 1.35 -18.63
N VAL A 202 13.24 0.88 -18.48
CA VAL A 202 13.02 -0.46 -17.95
C VAL A 202 11.95 -1.18 -18.76
N PRO A 203 12.27 -2.35 -19.34
CA PRO A 203 11.25 -3.24 -19.88
C PRO A 203 10.34 -3.66 -18.72
N PHE A 204 9.05 -3.34 -18.84
CA PHE A 204 8.01 -3.57 -17.85
C PHE A 204 8.01 -4.97 -17.23
N GLU A 205 8.22 -5.99 -18.05
CA GLU A 205 8.10 -7.39 -17.65
C GLU A 205 9.20 -7.89 -16.71
N GLN A 206 10.36 -7.23 -16.66
CA GLN A 206 11.51 -7.69 -15.86
C GLN A 206 11.64 -6.98 -14.52
N SER A 207 11.01 -5.83 -14.33
CA SER A 207 11.28 -4.93 -13.20
C SER A 207 10.20 -4.92 -12.13
N LEU A 208 8.97 -5.28 -12.48
CA LEU A 208 7.80 -5.16 -11.61
C LEU A 208 7.41 -6.48 -10.92
N ASN A 209 8.36 -7.35 -10.69
CA ASN A 209 8.07 -8.65 -10.11
C ASN A 209 8.48 -8.70 -8.62
N PRO A 210 7.79 -7.98 -7.71
CA PRO A 210 7.93 -8.35 -6.31
C PRO A 210 7.48 -9.80 -6.19
N PRO A 211 8.20 -10.63 -5.41
CA PRO A 211 7.86 -12.03 -5.27
C PRO A 211 6.42 -12.15 -4.79
N LYS A 212 5.63 -12.98 -5.49
CA LYS A 212 4.26 -13.28 -5.07
C LYS A 212 4.30 -14.03 -3.76
N LEU A 213 3.56 -13.52 -2.78
CA LEU A 213 3.45 -14.14 -1.46
C LEU A 213 2.71 -15.47 -1.56
N GLY A 214 3.28 -16.53 -0.96
CA GLY A 214 2.65 -17.81 -0.75
C GLY A 214 1.85 -17.86 0.56
N ALA A 215 0.95 -18.81 0.66
CA ALA A 215 0.05 -18.93 1.83
C ALA A 215 0.77 -19.18 3.17
N ASN A 216 1.99 -19.70 3.13
CA ASN A 216 2.78 -20.05 4.32
C ASN A 216 4.17 -19.39 4.31
N ASP A 217 4.33 -18.29 3.56
CA ASP A 217 5.61 -17.60 3.48
C ASP A 217 5.86 -16.72 4.72
N GLY A 218 7.12 -16.59 5.09
CA GLY A 218 7.52 -15.79 6.26
C GLY A 218 6.82 -16.26 7.53
N GLY A 219 6.22 -15.34 8.26
CA GLY A 219 5.46 -15.64 9.50
C GLY A 219 4.02 -16.09 9.26
N TYR A 220 3.55 -16.15 8.03
CA TYR A 220 2.15 -16.47 7.71
C TYR A 220 1.84 -17.97 7.77
N ASN A 221 0.59 -18.30 8.10
CA ASN A 221 0.07 -19.66 8.10
C ASN A 221 -1.31 -19.71 7.43
N ARG A 222 -1.38 -20.32 6.24
CA ARG A 222 -2.62 -20.53 5.46
C ARG A 222 -3.41 -19.26 5.17
N ILE A 223 -2.72 -18.15 4.94
CA ILE A 223 -3.39 -16.92 4.54
C ILE A 223 -3.99 -17.03 3.13
N ASP A 224 -5.02 -16.23 2.89
CA ASP A 224 -5.53 -16.04 1.54
C ASP A 224 -4.52 -15.24 0.70
N VAL A 225 -4.16 -15.78 -0.45
CA VAL A 225 -3.20 -15.21 -1.40
C VAL A 225 -3.86 -14.89 -2.76
N GLY A 226 -5.16 -14.62 -2.76
CA GLY A 226 -5.91 -14.21 -3.95
C GLY A 226 -5.28 -12.99 -4.61
N GLY A 227 -5.20 -12.99 -5.95
CA GLY A 227 -4.48 -11.98 -6.71
C GLY A 227 -2.95 -12.10 -6.62
N HIS A 228 -2.25 -11.01 -6.90
CA HIS A 228 -0.80 -10.90 -6.70
C HIS A 228 -0.52 -10.05 -5.47
N GLN A 229 -0.30 -10.71 -4.35
CA GLN A 229 0.04 -10.07 -3.06
C GLN A 229 1.54 -10.10 -2.83
N PHE A 230 2.06 -9.10 -2.12
CA PHE A 230 3.46 -8.98 -1.72
C PHE A 230 3.57 -8.27 -0.37
N ILE A 231 4.68 -8.43 0.34
CA ILE A 231 4.94 -7.67 1.58
C ILE A 231 5.38 -6.26 1.22
N ILE A 232 4.64 -5.26 1.69
CA ILE A 232 5.00 -3.85 1.48
C ILE A 232 6.29 -3.55 2.23
N ASN A 233 7.31 -3.12 1.49
CA ASN A 233 8.54 -2.63 2.10
C ASN A 233 8.33 -1.16 2.52
N TYR A 234 7.61 -0.97 3.62
CA TYR A 234 7.28 0.36 4.14
C TYR A 234 8.51 1.24 4.26
N ARG A 235 8.43 2.44 3.72
CA ARG A 235 9.45 3.47 3.89
C ARG A 235 9.24 4.15 5.24
N ARG A 236 10.21 3.99 6.13
CA ARG A 236 10.20 4.73 7.39
C ARG A 236 10.77 6.13 7.14
N SER A 237 9.91 7.12 7.10
CA SER A 237 10.30 8.52 6.99
C SER A 237 9.81 9.30 8.21
N HIS A 238 10.58 10.28 8.66
CA HIS A 238 10.16 11.17 9.76
C HIS A 238 8.97 12.06 9.40
N GLN A 239 8.77 12.32 8.11
CA GLN A 239 7.75 13.24 7.61
C GLN A 239 6.73 12.56 6.68
N GLY A 240 6.76 11.20 6.57
CA GLY A 240 5.94 10.47 5.61
C GLY A 240 6.25 10.87 4.17
N PHE A 241 5.22 11.21 3.39
CA PHE A 241 5.31 11.79 2.06
C PHE A 241 5.13 13.31 2.13
N GLN A 242 5.59 14.01 1.09
CA GLN A 242 5.28 15.43 0.94
C GLN A 242 3.76 15.59 0.78
N THR A 243 3.12 16.19 1.79
CA THR A 243 1.67 16.38 1.81
C THR A 243 1.36 17.88 1.82
N VAL A 244 0.40 18.29 1.00
CA VAL A 244 -0.15 19.64 0.94
C VAL A 244 -1.66 19.58 1.12
N ARG A 245 -2.25 20.63 1.66
CA ARG A 245 -3.69 20.72 1.85
C ARG A 245 -4.40 21.01 0.53
N MET A 246 -5.60 20.48 0.36
CA MET A 246 -6.45 20.80 -0.79
C MET A 246 -6.70 22.30 -0.92
N ALA A 247 -7.00 22.98 0.19
CA ALA A 247 -7.21 24.44 0.21
C ALA A 247 -6.00 25.21 -0.31
N ASP A 248 -4.77 24.82 0.08
CA ASP A 248 -3.56 25.52 -0.35
C ASP A 248 -3.34 25.40 -1.87
N VAL A 249 -3.72 24.27 -2.46
CA VAL A 249 -3.69 24.08 -3.92
C VAL A 249 -4.75 24.97 -4.59
N LEU A 250 -5.97 24.97 -4.07
CA LEU A 250 -7.07 25.78 -4.60
C LEU A 250 -6.79 27.28 -4.51
N GLU A 251 -6.12 27.72 -3.46
CA GLU A 251 -5.76 29.11 -3.23
C GLU A 251 -4.44 29.54 -3.91
N GLY A 252 -3.72 28.58 -4.55
CA GLY A 252 -2.44 28.85 -5.21
C GLY A 252 -1.29 29.14 -4.25
N LYS A 253 -1.36 28.65 -3.01
CA LYS A 253 -0.34 28.86 -1.96
C LYS A 253 0.81 27.83 -2.02
N ILE A 254 0.84 26.98 -3.02
CA ILE A 254 1.88 25.99 -3.24
C ILE A 254 2.91 26.48 -4.27
N ALA A 255 4.10 25.88 -4.26
CA ALA A 255 5.11 26.18 -5.27
C ALA A 255 4.60 25.85 -6.69
N PRO A 256 4.91 26.67 -7.70
CA PRO A 256 4.32 26.56 -9.04
C PRO A 256 4.77 25.32 -9.83
N ASP A 257 5.79 24.62 -9.36
CA ASP A 257 6.35 23.40 -9.96
C ASP A 257 6.34 22.20 -9.01
N LEU A 258 5.58 22.30 -7.91
CA LEU A 258 5.53 21.26 -6.88
C LEU A 258 5.14 19.89 -7.44
N PHE A 259 4.22 19.86 -8.41
CA PHE A 259 3.69 18.62 -8.98
C PHE A 259 4.41 18.17 -10.25
N ARG A 260 5.31 19.01 -10.79
CA ARG A 260 5.98 18.73 -12.06
C ARG A 260 6.75 17.41 -11.98
N ASP A 261 6.55 16.56 -12.99
CA ASP A 261 7.20 15.25 -13.13
C ASP A 261 7.02 14.31 -11.94
N ARG A 262 6.00 14.50 -11.10
CA ARG A 262 5.71 13.68 -9.92
C ARG A 262 4.40 12.93 -10.06
N ILE A 263 4.19 11.96 -9.21
CA ILE A 263 2.87 11.37 -8.96
C ILE A 263 2.17 12.23 -7.93
N VAL A 264 0.98 12.72 -8.26
CA VAL A 264 0.12 13.46 -7.35
C VAL A 264 -1.04 12.57 -6.95
N MET A 265 -1.18 12.31 -5.66
CA MET A 265 -2.25 11.46 -5.13
C MET A 265 -3.20 12.33 -4.30
N ILE A 266 -4.49 12.32 -4.67
CA ILE A 266 -5.54 13.11 -4.02
C ILE A 266 -6.40 12.16 -3.19
N GLY A 267 -6.51 12.40 -1.89
CA GLY A 267 -7.30 11.54 -1.01
C GLY A 267 -7.54 12.17 0.35
N VAL A 268 -8.31 11.48 1.17
CA VAL A 268 -8.71 11.96 2.49
C VAL A 268 -7.62 11.72 3.52
N THR A 269 -7.33 12.75 4.31
CA THR A 269 -6.46 12.68 5.50
C THR A 269 -7.19 13.13 6.77
N ALA A 270 -8.49 13.45 6.66
CA ALA A 270 -9.32 13.79 7.80
C ALA A 270 -9.68 12.54 8.61
N VAL A 271 -9.47 12.58 9.92
CA VAL A 271 -9.74 11.47 10.85
C VAL A 271 -11.24 11.15 10.93
N SER A 272 -12.10 12.15 10.76
CA SER A 272 -13.56 12.00 10.82
C SER A 272 -14.13 11.08 9.73
N ILE A 273 -13.44 10.90 8.62
CA ILE A 273 -13.87 10.02 7.50
C ILE A 273 -13.52 8.55 7.73
N ARG A 274 -12.73 8.23 8.76
CA ARG A 274 -12.37 6.86 9.19
C ARG A 274 -11.66 6.01 8.13
N ASP A 275 -10.93 6.63 7.22
CA ASP A 275 -10.06 5.94 6.25
C ASP A 275 -8.63 5.86 6.80
N TRP A 276 -8.48 5.19 7.96
CA TRP A 276 -7.23 5.11 8.71
C TRP A 276 -6.94 3.67 9.13
N PHE A 277 -5.70 3.26 8.97
CA PHE A 277 -5.28 1.87 9.10
C PHE A 277 -4.07 1.71 10.01
N PHE A 278 -3.97 0.53 10.62
CA PHE A 278 -2.76 0.11 11.32
C PHE A 278 -1.74 -0.45 10.32
N THR A 279 -0.50 -0.02 10.44
CA THR A 279 0.63 -0.49 9.63
C THR A 279 1.74 -1.06 10.52
N PRO A 280 2.77 -1.72 9.97
CA PRO A 280 3.94 -2.13 10.74
C PRO A 280 4.67 -0.99 11.46
N LEU A 281 4.55 0.23 10.97
CA LEU A 281 5.21 1.40 11.55
C LEU A 281 4.50 1.92 12.80
N ASP A 282 3.23 1.55 12.99
CA ASP A 282 2.39 2.03 14.08
C ASP A 282 2.67 1.24 15.37
N GLY A 283 2.86 1.96 16.49
CA GLY A 283 2.84 1.42 17.82
C GLY A 283 4.00 0.48 18.17
N GLY A 284 5.07 1.01 18.76
CA GLY A 284 6.01 0.24 19.61
C GLY A 284 5.57 0.27 21.06
N LEU A 285 6.21 -0.50 21.93
CA LEU A 285 6.09 -0.39 23.39
C LEU A 285 6.38 1.07 23.79
N GLY A 286 5.35 1.77 24.29
CA GLY A 286 5.47 3.16 24.77
C GLY A 286 5.22 4.25 23.70
N SER A 287 4.85 3.92 22.46
CA SER A 287 4.49 4.94 21.45
C SER A 287 2.98 5.15 21.35
N THR A 288 2.58 6.38 21.09
CA THR A 288 1.22 6.73 20.70
C THR A 288 0.88 5.97 19.42
N ARG A 289 -0.26 5.28 19.38
CA ARG A 289 -0.75 4.62 18.15
C ARG A 289 -1.06 5.72 17.13
N ILE A 290 -0.26 5.79 16.08
CA ILE A 290 -0.49 6.69 14.96
C ILE A 290 -1.04 5.81 13.83
N LEU A 291 -2.29 6.05 13.45
CA LEU A 291 -2.87 5.41 12.29
C LEU A 291 -2.35 6.07 11.01
N THR A 292 -2.27 5.31 9.93
CA THR A 292 -1.85 5.79 8.60
C THR A 292 -3.09 5.97 7.73
N ALA A 293 -3.22 7.11 7.07
CA ALA A 293 -4.34 7.36 6.14
C ALA A 293 -4.28 6.43 4.93
N GLY A 294 -5.43 6.02 4.38
CA GLY A 294 -5.50 5.09 3.23
C GLY A 294 -4.69 5.57 2.03
N ILE A 295 -4.78 6.86 1.72
CA ILE A 295 -3.98 7.45 0.63
C ILE A 295 -2.46 7.33 0.87
N GLU A 296 -1.99 7.39 2.12
CA GLU A 296 -0.58 7.19 2.46
C GLU A 296 -0.16 5.72 2.32
N VAL A 297 -1.07 4.77 2.63
CA VAL A 297 -0.81 3.34 2.39
C VAL A 297 -0.64 3.08 0.90
N HIS A 298 -1.49 3.66 0.06
CA HIS A 298 -1.33 3.59 -1.40
C HIS A 298 -0.03 4.25 -1.87
N ALA A 299 0.38 5.36 -1.27
CA ALA A 299 1.66 5.99 -1.55
C ALA A 299 2.86 5.09 -1.18
N GLN A 300 2.77 4.33 -0.08
CA GLN A 300 3.77 3.32 0.28
C GLN A 300 3.87 2.20 -0.76
N ILE A 301 2.74 1.73 -1.30
CA ILE A 301 2.71 0.73 -2.38
C ILE A 301 3.40 1.28 -3.63
N VAL A 302 3.05 2.50 -4.07
CA VAL A 302 3.71 3.17 -5.20
C VAL A 302 5.21 3.32 -4.96
N SER A 303 5.61 3.83 -3.80
CA SER A 303 7.02 4.01 -3.43
C SER A 303 7.79 2.69 -3.40
N HIS A 304 7.17 1.59 -2.93
CA HIS A 304 7.76 0.26 -2.98
C HIS A 304 8.06 -0.17 -4.43
N ILE A 305 7.07 -0.06 -5.31
CA ILE A 305 7.19 -0.45 -6.72
C ILE A 305 8.28 0.38 -7.40
N LEU A 306 8.23 1.70 -7.28
CA LEU A 306 9.22 2.59 -7.90
C LEU A 306 10.64 2.37 -7.37
N SER A 307 10.77 2.18 -6.05
CA SER A 307 12.09 1.98 -5.45
C SER A 307 12.68 0.61 -5.78
N GLY A 308 11.86 -0.43 -5.91
CA GLY A 308 12.29 -1.73 -6.40
C GLY A 308 12.81 -1.67 -7.84
N THR A 309 12.10 -0.91 -8.68
CA THR A 309 12.39 -0.81 -10.11
C THR A 309 13.55 0.14 -10.42
N LEU A 310 13.57 1.31 -9.80
CA LEU A 310 14.52 2.39 -10.15
C LEU A 310 15.73 2.49 -9.24
N ASP A 311 15.55 2.20 -7.94
CA ASP A 311 16.57 2.40 -6.92
C ASP A 311 17.25 1.08 -6.53
N GLY A 312 16.82 -0.06 -7.07
CA GLY A 312 17.32 -1.39 -6.71
C GLY A 312 17.01 -1.78 -5.24
N ARG A 313 15.99 -1.16 -4.64
CA ARG A 313 15.57 -1.49 -3.27
C ARG A 313 15.00 -2.90 -3.24
N ALA A 314 15.64 -3.78 -2.48
CA ALA A 314 15.22 -5.18 -2.39
C ALA A 314 13.77 -5.30 -1.91
N ALA A 315 13.00 -6.19 -2.56
CA ALA A 315 11.74 -6.66 -2.02
C ALA A 315 11.99 -7.43 -0.71
N ILE A 316 11.02 -7.42 0.19
CA ILE A 316 11.07 -8.29 1.36
C ILE A 316 10.82 -9.71 0.87
N GLN A 317 11.85 -10.52 0.97
CA GLN A 317 11.75 -11.96 0.75
C GLN A 317 11.32 -12.61 2.06
N THR A 318 10.33 -13.46 1.98
CA THR A 318 9.77 -14.22 3.11
C THR A 318 10.22 -15.67 3.08
#